data_6c5834e2aa1e61c71aee189a3f9180bf
#
_entry.id   6c5834e2aa1e61c71aee189a3f9180bf
#
_cell.length_a   1.000
_cell.length_b   1.000
_cell.length_c   1.000
_cell.angle_alpha   90.00
_cell.angle_beta   90.00
_cell.angle_gamma   90.00
#
_symmetry.space_group_name_H-M   'P 1'
#
loop_
_entity.id
_entity.type
_entity.pdbx_description
1 polymer ?
#
loop_
_entity_poly.entity_id
_entity_poly.type
_entity_poly.pdbx_seq_one_letter_code
_entity_poly.pdbx_strand_id
1 'polypeptide(L)'
;TAAMLAGDFTAFASGRSVSGPNACNATPLTLRGPFVGNKIAPTLIDKSALAIASKLPTTTDPCGRILFGAVTQANEYQLVNKVDYQLSAKQSIFGRYMATTYFQPPPYQVQQNLLNTFQGGRDNLAQSFAFGDTYLVTPTIVNSFRATLNRTAIHRTNADYFSAPDVGIKTFSYMPKYMLLTITGGFTIGGGTENEATFRTTSYQVSDDISMIKGKHQIAFGVTSSQWRSAGYANVRSPGQFTIDGSVTGAG
;
A
#
# COMPACT_ATOMS: atom_id res chain seq x y z
N THR A 1 -27.74 -0.44 6.05
CA THR A 1 -28.85 -0.46 7.04
C THR A 1 -29.74 -1.67 6.84
N ALA A 2 -30.49 -2.06 7.86
CA ALA A 2 -31.48 -3.15 7.76
C ALA A 2 -32.54 -2.87 6.65
N ALA A 3 -32.97 -1.62 6.53
CA ALA A 3 -33.92 -1.21 5.50
C ALA A 3 -33.38 -1.47 4.07
N MET A 4 -32.13 -1.07 3.79
CA MET A 4 -31.50 -1.30 2.50
C MET A 4 -31.35 -2.80 2.18
N LEU A 5 -30.98 -3.60 3.17
CA LEU A 5 -30.89 -5.06 3.01
C LEU A 5 -32.25 -5.71 2.74
N ALA A 6 -33.32 -5.09 3.22
CA ALA A 6 -34.70 -5.48 2.91
C ALA A 6 -35.25 -4.89 1.60
N GLY A 7 -34.44 -4.13 0.85
CA GLY A 7 -34.80 -3.55 -0.45
C GLY A 7 -35.44 -2.16 -0.35
N ASP A 8 -35.46 -1.50 0.81
CA ASP A 8 -35.98 -0.14 0.97
C ASP A 8 -34.86 0.89 0.96
N PHE A 9 -34.75 1.65 -0.12
CA PHE A 9 -33.76 2.70 -0.34
C PHE A 9 -34.37 4.12 -0.26
N THR A 10 -35.60 4.25 0.26
CA THR A 10 -36.29 5.53 0.34
C THR A 10 -35.51 6.58 1.12
N ALA A 11 -34.92 6.20 2.26
CA ALA A 11 -34.10 7.11 3.07
C ALA A 11 -32.81 7.51 2.33
N PHE A 12 -32.11 6.56 1.73
CA PHE A 12 -30.92 6.80 0.90
C PHE A 12 -31.20 7.77 -0.26
N ALA A 13 -32.34 7.62 -0.93
CA ALA A 13 -32.73 8.45 -2.06
C ALA A 13 -33.31 9.82 -1.67
N SER A 14 -33.42 10.13 -0.36
CA SER A 14 -33.97 11.40 0.11
C SER A 14 -33.10 12.60 -0.26
N GLY A 15 -33.72 13.74 -0.57
CA GLY A 15 -33.06 14.98 -0.94
C GLY A 15 -33.39 16.13 0.01
N ARG A 16 -32.44 17.02 0.28
CA ARG A 16 -32.57 18.17 1.22
C ARG A 16 -33.67 19.12 0.81
N SER A 17 -33.93 19.27 -0.49
CA SER A 17 -35.01 20.12 -1.01
C SER A 17 -36.40 19.66 -0.61
N VAL A 18 -36.57 18.37 -0.23
CA VAL A 18 -37.88 17.78 0.15
C VAL A 18 -37.87 17.30 1.61
N SER A 19 -36.78 16.67 2.04
CA SER A 19 -36.69 15.98 3.33
C SER A 19 -35.89 16.74 4.40
N GLY A 20 -35.42 17.93 4.08
CA GLY A 20 -34.69 18.80 5.02
C GLY A 20 -33.21 18.42 5.22
N PRO A 21 -32.54 19.00 6.23
CA PRO A 21 -31.08 18.95 6.39
C PRO A 21 -30.51 17.56 6.65
N ASN A 22 -31.32 16.62 7.13
CA ASN A 22 -30.90 15.25 7.43
C ASN A 22 -31.00 14.29 6.22
N ALA A 23 -31.41 14.80 5.04
CA ALA A 23 -31.48 13.99 3.84
C ALA A 23 -30.09 13.56 3.34
N CYS A 24 -30.04 12.43 2.64
CA CYS A 24 -28.81 11.82 2.21
C CYS A 24 -28.18 12.52 1.00
N ASN A 25 -28.99 13.19 0.16
CA ASN A 25 -28.56 13.86 -1.06
C ASN A 25 -28.94 15.34 -1.06
N ALA A 26 -28.31 16.14 -1.91
CA ALA A 26 -28.71 17.53 -2.15
C ALA A 26 -30.10 17.60 -2.80
N THR A 27 -30.35 16.77 -3.81
CA THR A 27 -31.62 16.59 -4.50
C THR A 27 -32.12 15.15 -4.34
N PRO A 28 -33.43 14.91 -4.34
CA PRO A 28 -33.96 13.55 -4.29
C PRO A 28 -33.49 12.73 -5.48
N LEU A 29 -33.16 11.46 -5.24
CA LEU A 29 -32.88 10.49 -6.27
C LEU A 29 -34.15 9.71 -6.60
N THR A 30 -34.30 9.36 -7.88
CA THR A 30 -35.28 8.39 -8.34
C THR A 30 -34.57 7.19 -8.92
N LEU A 31 -34.53 6.10 -8.16
CA LEU A 31 -33.88 4.87 -8.60
C LEU A 31 -34.67 4.24 -9.77
N ARG A 32 -33.93 3.74 -10.76
CA ARG A 32 -34.42 3.18 -12.01
C ARG A 32 -34.33 1.64 -12.02
N GLY A 33 -34.77 1.04 -13.10
CA GLY A 33 -34.75 -0.41 -13.30
C GLY A 33 -35.83 -1.11 -12.48
N PRO A 34 -35.49 -2.12 -11.64
CA PRO A 34 -36.49 -2.86 -10.88
C PRO A 34 -37.04 -2.12 -9.66
N PHE A 35 -36.56 -0.87 -9.39
CA PHE A 35 -37.05 -0.07 -8.28
C PHE A 35 -38.38 0.60 -8.58
N VAL A 36 -39.33 0.50 -7.63
CA VAL A 36 -40.61 1.19 -7.64
C VAL A 36 -40.69 2.03 -6.37
N GLY A 37 -40.76 3.38 -6.49
CA GLY A 37 -40.75 4.27 -5.34
C GLY A 37 -39.47 4.11 -4.48
N ASN A 38 -38.31 3.90 -5.09
CA ASN A 38 -37.04 3.64 -4.44
C ASN A 38 -36.99 2.34 -3.62
N LYS A 39 -37.89 1.39 -3.89
CA LYS A 39 -37.91 0.06 -3.27
C LYS A 39 -37.76 -1.02 -4.32
N ILE A 40 -37.10 -2.11 -3.95
CA ILE A 40 -36.96 -3.31 -4.79
C ILE A 40 -37.43 -4.53 -4.00
N ALA A 41 -38.16 -5.44 -4.68
CA ALA A 41 -38.52 -6.70 -4.06
C ALA A 41 -37.27 -7.49 -3.66
N PRO A 42 -37.16 -8.03 -2.43
CA PRO A 42 -35.97 -8.77 -1.98
C PRO A 42 -35.57 -9.93 -2.90
N THR A 43 -36.53 -10.52 -3.59
CA THR A 43 -36.32 -11.61 -4.58
C THR A 43 -35.59 -11.16 -5.85
N LEU A 44 -35.57 -9.86 -6.14
CA LEU A 44 -34.86 -9.26 -7.28
C LEU A 44 -33.47 -8.77 -6.94
N ILE A 45 -33.08 -8.76 -5.65
CA ILE A 45 -31.72 -8.39 -5.23
C ILE A 45 -30.80 -9.56 -5.54
N ASP A 46 -29.68 -9.25 -6.19
CA ASP A 46 -28.66 -10.25 -6.53
C ASP A 46 -28.11 -10.92 -5.25
N LYS A 47 -28.00 -12.25 -5.26
CA LYS A 47 -27.55 -13.03 -4.10
C LYS A 47 -26.09 -12.74 -3.74
N SER A 48 -25.23 -12.47 -4.73
CA SER A 48 -23.84 -12.15 -4.50
C SER A 48 -23.70 -10.76 -3.86
N ALA A 49 -24.55 -9.80 -4.28
CA ALA A 49 -24.63 -8.49 -3.65
C ALA A 49 -25.04 -8.57 -2.18
N LEU A 50 -26.04 -9.40 -1.85
CA LEU A 50 -26.47 -9.66 -0.46
C LEU A 50 -25.36 -10.35 0.34
N ALA A 51 -24.65 -11.33 -0.25
CA ALA A 51 -23.54 -12.04 0.38
C ALA A 51 -22.38 -11.09 0.73
N ILE A 52 -22.08 -10.12 -0.13
CA ILE A 52 -21.08 -9.08 0.16
C ILE A 52 -21.61 -8.11 1.23
N ALA A 53 -22.83 -7.61 1.05
CA ALA A 53 -23.43 -6.64 1.96
C ALA A 53 -23.58 -7.16 3.40
N SER A 54 -23.85 -8.46 3.58
CA SER A 54 -23.92 -9.11 4.90
C SER A 54 -22.59 -9.16 5.65
N LYS A 55 -21.46 -8.97 4.95
CA LYS A 55 -20.10 -8.95 5.52
C LYS A 55 -19.62 -7.54 5.87
N LEU A 56 -20.37 -6.52 5.45
CA LEU A 56 -20.05 -5.12 5.76
C LEU A 56 -20.49 -4.79 7.20
N PRO A 57 -19.82 -3.83 7.86
CA PRO A 57 -20.31 -3.29 9.13
C PRO A 57 -21.74 -2.75 9.00
N THR A 58 -22.53 -2.94 10.02
CA THR A 58 -23.91 -2.42 10.09
C THR A 58 -23.91 -0.98 10.62
N THR A 59 -24.92 -0.19 10.20
CA THR A 59 -25.11 1.18 10.67
C THR A 59 -26.59 1.48 10.85
N THR A 60 -26.88 2.37 11.79
CA THR A 60 -28.23 2.95 12.01
C THR A 60 -28.40 4.28 11.27
N ASP A 61 -27.35 4.84 10.70
CA ASP A 61 -27.45 6.04 9.87
C ASP A 61 -28.34 5.77 8.65
N PRO A 62 -29.42 6.53 8.42
CA PRO A 62 -30.38 6.26 7.35
C PRO A 62 -29.75 6.35 5.95
N CYS A 63 -28.66 7.09 5.80
CA CYS A 63 -27.92 7.20 4.55
C CYS A 63 -26.90 6.06 4.35
N GLY A 64 -26.77 5.15 5.31
CA GLY A 64 -25.80 4.06 5.25
C GLY A 64 -24.36 4.47 5.55
N ARG A 65 -24.12 5.65 6.14
CA ARG A 65 -22.78 6.12 6.45
C ARG A 65 -22.20 5.32 7.61
N ILE A 66 -20.92 4.96 7.46
CA ILE A 66 -20.16 4.23 8.47
C ILE A 66 -18.90 5.03 8.76
N LEU A 67 -18.75 5.45 10.02
CA LEU A 67 -17.50 6.03 10.50
C LEU A 67 -16.63 4.89 11.04
N PHE A 68 -15.42 4.79 10.54
CA PHE A 68 -14.44 3.80 10.99
C PHE A 68 -13.03 4.39 10.92
N GLY A 69 -12.14 3.87 11.75
CA GLY A 69 -10.71 4.17 11.70
C GLY A 69 -9.94 2.94 11.25
N ALA A 70 -8.85 3.12 10.53
CA ALA A 70 -7.89 2.07 10.27
C ALA A 70 -6.81 2.12 11.38
N VAL A 71 -6.70 1.05 12.17
CA VAL A 71 -5.59 0.89 13.10
C VAL A 71 -4.43 0.26 12.35
N THR A 72 -3.29 0.93 12.34
CA THR A 72 -2.04 0.41 11.81
C THR A 72 -1.10 0.09 12.96
N GLN A 73 -0.52 -1.10 12.93
CA GLN A 73 0.52 -1.53 13.86
C GLN A 73 1.77 -1.80 13.04
N ALA A 74 2.89 -1.19 13.41
CA ALA A 74 4.15 -1.41 12.72
C ALA A 74 5.26 -1.67 13.74
N ASN A 75 6.11 -2.64 13.42
CA ASN A 75 7.33 -2.93 14.17
C ASN A 75 8.53 -2.70 13.26
N GLU A 76 9.49 -1.97 13.78
CA GLU A 76 10.76 -1.73 13.10
C GLU A 76 11.92 -2.12 14.01
N TYR A 77 12.88 -2.86 13.47
CA TYR A 77 14.11 -3.20 14.15
C TYR A 77 15.29 -2.80 13.28
N GLN A 78 16.27 -2.16 13.89
CA GLN A 78 17.47 -1.74 13.20
C GLN A 78 18.71 -2.26 13.93
N LEU A 79 19.62 -2.84 13.16
CA LEU A 79 20.95 -3.23 13.60
C LEU A 79 21.99 -2.42 12.83
N VAL A 80 22.91 -1.79 13.55
CA VAL A 80 24.04 -1.08 12.96
C VAL A 80 25.31 -1.53 13.64
N ASN A 81 26.26 -2.03 12.85
CA ASN A 81 27.60 -2.38 13.29
C ASN A 81 28.62 -1.61 12.46
N LYS A 82 29.63 -1.06 13.12
CA LYS A 82 30.77 -0.39 12.48
C LYS A 82 32.05 -0.80 13.15
N VAL A 83 33.07 -1.07 12.35
CA VAL A 83 34.43 -1.32 12.79
C VAL A 83 35.32 -0.37 12.04
N ASP A 84 36.16 0.37 12.77
CA ASP A 84 37.22 1.21 12.26
C ASP A 84 38.56 0.57 12.67
N TYR A 85 39.51 0.47 11.75
CA TYR A 85 40.78 -0.13 12.00
C TYR A 85 41.91 0.70 11.38
N GLN A 86 42.91 1.07 12.22
CA GLN A 86 44.09 1.77 11.78
C GLN A 86 45.15 0.76 11.33
N LEU A 87 45.26 0.57 9.99
CA LEU A 87 46.25 -0.35 9.40
C LEU A 87 47.69 0.12 9.60
N SER A 88 47.91 1.44 9.53
CA SER A 88 49.23 2.05 9.72
C SER A 88 49.04 3.52 10.11
N ALA A 89 50.15 4.23 10.38
CA ALA A 89 50.13 5.68 10.62
C ALA A 89 49.55 6.48 9.43
N LYS A 90 49.44 5.87 8.24
CA LYS A 90 48.97 6.52 7.02
C LYS A 90 47.67 5.95 6.46
N GLN A 91 47.15 4.84 7.00
CA GLN A 91 46.04 4.17 6.42
C GLN A 91 45.03 3.72 7.46
N SER A 92 43.77 4.08 7.25
CA SER A 92 42.65 3.65 8.06
C SER A 92 41.54 3.07 7.17
N ILE A 93 40.94 2.00 7.64
CA ILE A 93 39.80 1.37 6.97
C ILE A 93 38.60 1.33 7.91
N PHE A 94 37.41 1.30 7.32
CA PHE A 94 36.21 0.99 8.09
C PHE A 94 35.30 0.02 7.31
N GLY A 95 34.59 -0.77 8.08
CA GLY A 95 33.45 -1.56 7.59
C GLY A 95 32.21 -1.22 8.38
N ARG A 96 31.09 -1.03 7.70
CA ARG A 96 29.77 -0.80 8.33
C ARG A 96 28.76 -1.73 7.71
N TYR A 97 27.97 -2.38 8.55
CA TYR A 97 26.77 -3.12 8.16
C TYR A 97 25.57 -2.54 8.88
N MET A 98 24.48 -2.36 8.12
CA MET A 98 23.19 -1.95 8.65
C MET A 98 22.10 -2.87 8.09
N ALA A 99 21.20 -3.30 8.94
CA ALA A 99 19.98 -4.00 8.55
C ALA A 99 18.79 -3.37 9.26
N THR A 100 17.72 -3.14 8.52
CA THR A 100 16.45 -2.65 9.05
C THR A 100 15.33 -3.56 8.57
N THR A 101 14.54 -4.09 9.50
CA THR A 101 13.29 -4.80 9.19
C THR A 101 12.12 -3.90 9.52
N TYR A 102 11.08 -3.95 8.69
CA TYR A 102 9.83 -3.25 8.92
C TYR A 102 8.69 -4.21 8.64
N PHE A 103 7.86 -4.48 9.64
CA PHE A 103 6.70 -5.34 9.53
C PHE A 103 5.43 -4.59 9.94
N GLN A 104 4.43 -4.61 9.05
CA GLN A 104 3.10 -4.05 9.25
C GLN A 104 2.07 -5.03 8.70
N PRO A 105 1.22 -5.65 9.52
CA PRO A 105 0.12 -6.46 9.01
C PRO A 105 -0.92 -5.60 8.30
N PRO A 106 -1.71 -6.16 7.36
CA PRO A 106 -2.84 -5.45 6.78
C PRO A 106 -3.82 -4.99 7.88
N PRO A 107 -4.36 -3.76 7.82
CA PRO A 107 -5.31 -3.26 8.84
C PRO A 107 -6.54 -4.16 9.04
N TYR A 108 -6.99 -4.84 7.99
CA TYR A 108 -8.06 -5.83 8.09
C TYR A 108 -7.75 -6.97 9.06
N GLN A 109 -6.50 -7.48 9.09
CA GLN A 109 -6.11 -8.53 10.03
C GLN A 109 -6.17 -8.06 11.48
N VAL A 110 -5.96 -6.77 11.72
CA VAL A 110 -6.01 -6.17 13.06
C VAL A 110 -7.44 -5.95 13.55
N GLN A 111 -8.34 -5.50 12.67
CA GLN A 111 -9.67 -5.03 13.06
C GLN A 111 -10.83 -5.86 12.50
N GLN A 112 -10.60 -6.76 11.56
CA GLN A 112 -11.63 -7.57 10.87
C GLN A 112 -12.75 -6.73 10.24
N ASN A 113 -12.45 -5.48 9.87
CA ASN A 113 -13.38 -4.60 9.18
C ASN A 113 -13.10 -4.63 7.68
N LEU A 114 -14.07 -5.09 6.88
CA LEU A 114 -13.93 -5.23 5.43
C LEU A 114 -13.60 -3.90 4.72
N LEU A 115 -14.01 -2.77 5.29
CA LEU A 115 -13.67 -1.44 4.78
C LEU A 115 -12.19 -1.07 4.97
N ASN A 116 -11.42 -1.84 5.75
CA ASN A 116 -9.98 -1.67 5.94
C ASN A 116 -9.13 -2.55 5.02
N THR A 117 -9.73 -3.20 4.02
CA THR A 117 -9.00 -4.05 3.06
C THR A 117 -8.29 -3.25 1.96
N PHE A 118 -8.49 -1.94 1.90
CA PHE A 118 -7.89 -1.06 0.87
C PHE A 118 -6.37 -0.88 1.02
N GLN A 119 -5.81 -1.22 2.17
CA GLN A 119 -4.39 -1.13 2.47
C GLN A 119 -3.80 -2.51 2.73
N GLY A 120 -2.73 -2.85 1.99
CA GLY A 120 -1.94 -4.05 2.20
C GLY A 120 -1.00 -3.95 3.41
N GLY A 121 -0.51 -5.10 3.85
CA GLY A 121 0.59 -5.20 4.80
C GLY A 121 1.95 -5.06 4.14
N ARG A 122 2.98 -4.97 4.96
CA ARG A 122 4.38 -4.84 4.51
C ARG A 122 5.29 -5.70 5.37
N ASP A 123 6.20 -6.39 4.71
CA ASP A 123 7.31 -7.11 5.32
C ASP A 123 8.57 -6.73 4.53
N ASN A 124 9.35 -5.81 5.06
CA ASN A 124 10.46 -5.22 4.37
C ASN A 124 11.77 -5.52 5.08
N LEU A 125 12.82 -5.77 4.28
CA LEU A 125 14.19 -5.87 4.75
C LEU A 125 15.06 -4.94 3.91
N ALA A 126 15.72 -3.97 4.56
CA ALA A 126 16.74 -3.14 3.96
C ALA A 126 18.10 -3.47 4.58
N GLN A 127 19.11 -3.68 3.73
CA GLN A 127 20.47 -3.98 4.14
C GLN A 127 21.44 -3.04 3.43
N SER A 128 22.45 -2.58 4.17
CA SER A 128 23.51 -1.73 3.63
C SER A 128 24.85 -2.21 4.16
N PHE A 129 25.78 -2.42 3.26
CA PHE A 129 27.18 -2.65 3.58
C PHE A 129 28.00 -1.51 2.99
N ALA A 130 28.89 -0.92 3.78
CA ALA A 130 29.81 0.10 3.34
C ALA A 130 31.22 -0.24 3.82
N PHE A 131 32.17 -0.13 2.90
CA PHE A 131 33.59 -0.22 3.15
C PHE A 131 34.26 1.09 2.75
N GLY A 132 35.22 1.54 3.52
CA GLY A 132 36.03 2.71 3.17
C GLY A 132 37.50 2.51 3.56
N ASP A 133 38.36 3.04 2.71
CA ASP A 133 39.80 3.12 2.93
C ASP A 133 40.23 4.58 2.76
N THR A 134 40.97 5.09 3.72
CA THR A 134 41.58 6.42 3.66
C THR A 134 43.08 6.24 3.78
N TYR A 135 43.79 6.65 2.75
CA TYR A 135 45.26 6.51 2.66
C TYR A 135 45.94 7.86 2.48
N LEU A 136 46.83 8.19 3.42
CA LEU A 136 47.69 9.35 3.35
C LEU A 136 48.92 9.01 2.48
N VAL A 137 48.80 9.24 1.17
CA VAL A 137 49.86 8.95 0.19
C VAL A 137 51.11 9.76 0.50
N THR A 138 50.93 11.05 0.73
CA THR A 138 51.96 11.97 1.27
C THR A 138 51.32 12.88 2.30
N PRO A 139 52.12 13.69 3.07
CA PRO A 139 51.54 14.66 4.04
C PRO A 139 50.53 15.66 3.42
N THR A 140 50.52 15.77 2.07
CA THR A 140 49.67 16.73 1.35
C THR A 140 48.73 16.04 0.36
N ILE A 141 48.72 14.70 0.28
CA ILE A 141 47.89 13.94 -0.66
C ILE A 141 47.16 12.85 0.10
N VAL A 142 45.83 12.86 0.04
CA VAL A 142 44.95 11.84 0.62
C VAL A 142 44.14 11.18 -0.51
N ASN A 143 44.11 9.86 -0.49
CA ASN A 143 43.17 9.06 -1.29
C ASN A 143 42.07 8.53 -0.37
N SER A 144 40.84 8.50 -0.88
CA SER A 144 39.68 7.98 -0.18
C SER A 144 38.86 7.08 -1.09
N PHE A 145 39.02 5.78 -0.91
CA PHE A 145 38.23 4.76 -1.61
C PHE A 145 36.99 4.39 -0.78
N ARG A 146 35.85 4.19 -1.46
CA ARG A 146 34.60 3.69 -0.85
C ARG A 146 33.92 2.70 -1.75
N ALA A 147 33.36 1.66 -1.14
CA ALA A 147 32.51 0.69 -1.79
C ALA A 147 31.24 0.50 -0.96
N THR A 148 30.08 0.52 -1.59
CA THR A 148 28.79 0.29 -0.93
C THR A 148 27.96 -0.72 -1.69
N LEU A 149 27.23 -1.54 -0.93
CA LEU A 149 26.21 -2.45 -1.42
C LEU A 149 24.94 -2.19 -0.62
N ASN A 150 23.87 -1.81 -1.31
CA ASN A 150 22.55 -1.67 -0.68
C ASN A 150 21.59 -2.67 -1.31
N ARG A 151 20.84 -3.36 -0.48
CA ARG A 151 19.79 -4.29 -0.90
C ARG A 151 18.51 -3.99 -0.14
N THR A 152 17.42 -3.82 -0.89
CA THR A 152 16.08 -3.67 -0.33
C THR A 152 15.20 -4.78 -0.87
N ALA A 153 14.55 -5.51 0.03
CA ALA A 153 13.50 -6.46 -0.27
C ALA A 153 12.21 -5.91 0.33
N ILE A 154 11.20 -5.72 -0.52
CA ILE A 154 9.87 -5.26 -0.15
C ILE A 154 8.90 -6.38 -0.48
N HIS A 155 8.16 -6.84 0.49
CA HIS A 155 7.07 -7.78 0.31
C HIS A 155 5.78 -7.14 0.80
N ARG A 156 4.83 -6.90 -0.12
CA ARG A 156 3.47 -6.48 0.22
C ARG A 156 2.59 -7.70 0.34
N THR A 157 1.77 -7.75 1.36
CA THR A 157 0.85 -8.85 1.64
C THR A 157 -0.58 -8.35 1.61
N ASN A 158 -1.50 -9.19 1.11
CA ASN A 158 -2.92 -8.91 1.18
C ASN A 158 -3.50 -9.39 2.51
N ALA A 159 -4.64 -8.83 2.87
CA ALA A 159 -5.52 -9.45 3.83
C ALA A 159 -6.34 -10.56 3.15
N ASP A 160 -6.56 -11.65 3.88
CA ASP A 160 -7.43 -12.74 3.46
C ASP A 160 -8.87 -12.44 3.90
N TYR A 161 -9.81 -12.30 2.94
CA TYR A 161 -11.23 -12.13 3.27
C TYR A 161 -12.14 -13.04 2.43
N PHE A 162 -12.38 -12.80 1.16
CA PHE A 162 -13.10 -13.67 0.23
C PHE A 162 -12.77 -13.29 -1.22
N SER A 163 -12.88 -14.25 -2.12
CA SER A 163 -12.80 -14.04 -3.56
C SER A 163 -14.19 -13.89 -4.18
N ALA A 164 -14.25 -13.49 -5.45
CA ALA A 164 -15.51 -13.34 -6.18
C ALA A 164 -16.33 -14.66 -6.24
N PRO A 165 -15.73 -15.83 -6.51
CA PRO A 165 -16.44 -17.12 -6.42
C PRO A 165 -17.03 -17.42 -5.04
N ASP A 166 -16.34 -17.04 -3.95
CA ASP A 166 -16.80 -17.33 -2.57
C ASP A 166 -18.12 -16.61 -2.22
N VAL A 167 -18.44 -15.54 -2.93
CA VAL A 167 -19.70 -14.80 -2.79
C VAL A 167 -20.69 -15.11 -3.93
N GLY A 168 -20.42 -16.12 -4.75
CA GLY A 168 -21.32 -16.61 -5.79
C GLY A 168 -21.19 -15.91 -7.15
N ILE A 169 -20.18 -15.07 -7.35
CA ILE A 169 -19.90 -14.44 -8.65
C ILE A 169 -19.20 -15.46 -9.55
N LYS A 170 -19.82 -15.79 -10.68
CA LYS A 170 -19.31 -16.78 -11.65
C LYS A 170 -18.20 -16.16 -12.51
N THR A 171 -17.01 -16.04 -11.97
CA THR A 171 -15.82 -15.55 -12.66
C THR A 171 -14.59 -16.32 -12.27
N PHE A 172 -13.58 -16.32 -13.13
CA PHE A 172 -12.27 -16.85 -12.78
C PHE A 172 -11.60 -15.93 -11.76
N SER A 173 -11.00 -16.52 -10.72
CA SER A 173 -10.15 -15.82 -9.76
C SER A 173 -8.94 -16.69 -9.46
N TYR A 174 -7.74 -16.22 -9.80
CA TYR A 174 -6.50 -16.94 -9.48
C TYR A 174 -5.95 -16.58 -8.09
N MET A 175 -6.43 -15.50 -7.50
CA MET A 175 -6.09 -15.13 -6.12
C MET A 175 -7.21 -15.61 -5.18
N PRO A 176 -6.94 -16.62 -4.34
CA PRO A 176 -7.91 -17.03 -3.33
C PRO A 176 -8.09 -15.93 -2.28
N LYS A 177 -9.27 -15.87 -1.68
CA LYS A 177 -9.58 -14.97 -0.55
C LYS A 177 -9.31 -13.49 -0.83
N TYR A 178 -9.37 -13.07 -2.08
CA TYR A 178 -9.17 -11.69 -2.49
C TYR A 178 -10.11 -11.30 -3.63
N MET A 179 -10.71 -10.14 -3.57
CA MET A 179 -11.39 -9.49 -4.68
C MET A 179 -11.26 -7.97 -4.57
N LEU A 180 -11.31 -7.28 -5.70
CA LEU A 180 -11.32 -5.83 -5.76
C LEU A 180 -12.70 -5.36 -6.23
N LEU A 181 -13.42 -4.66 -5.35
CA LEU A 181 -14.74 -4.09 -5.64
C LEU A 181 -14.75 -2.61 -5.27
N THR A 182 -15.17 -1.76 -6.18
CA THR A 182 -15.39 -0.34 -5.96
C THR A 182 -16.85 0.01 -6.24
N ILE A 183 -17.52 0.59 -5.26
CA ILE A 183 -18.83 1.22 -5.38
C ILE A 183 -18.58 2.72 -5.45
N THR A 184 -18.80 3.33 -6.60
CA THR A 184 -18.56 4.77 -6.80
C THR A 184 -19.45 5.60 -5.86
N GLY A 185 -18.85 6.56 -5.15
CA GLY A 185 -19.55 7.34 -4.12
C GLY A 185 -19.85 6.58 -2.83
N GLY A 186 -19.48 5.31 -2.75
CA GLY A 186 -19.68 4.43 -1.59
C GLY A 186 -18.38 4.00 -0.93
N PHE A 187 -17.92 2.79 -1.23
CA PHE A 187 -16.76 2.18 -0.58
C PHE A 187 -15.93 1.34 -1.56
N THR A 188 -14.73 0.97 -1.14
CA THR A 188 -13.87 0.03 -1.86
C THR A 188 -13.50 -1.14 -0.94
N ILE A 189 -13.54 -2.35 -1.49
CA ILE A 189 -12.99 -3.57 -0.91
C ILE A 189 -11.78 -3.96 -1.74
N GLY A 190 -10.66 -4.24 -1.09
CA GLY A 190 -9.37 -4.56 -1.74
C GLY A 190 -8.51 -3.33 -2.03
N GLY A 191 -7.20 -3.56 -2.11
CA GLY A 191 -6.19 -2.49 -2.13
C GLY A 191 -5.82 -1.96 -3.52
N GLY A 192 -6.33 -2.53 -4.59
CA GLY A 192 -5.97 -2.11 -5.95
C GLY A 192 -4.45 -2.15 -6.20
N THR A 193 -3.80 -0.99 -6.23
CA THR A 193 -2.34 -0.89 -6.39
C THR A 193 -1.54 -1.31 -5.15
N GLU A 194 -2.16 -1.41 -3.98
CA GLU A 194 -1.57 -1.93 -2.74
C GLU A 194 -1.65 -3.47 -2.63
N ASN A 195 -2.02 -4.13 -3.70
CA ASN A 195 -2.10 -5.58 -3.80
C ASN A 195 -0.73 -6.25 -3.60
N GLU A 196 -0.76 -7.57 -3.39
CA GLU A 196 0.43 -8.39 -3.19
C GLU A 196 1.51 -8.10 -4.23
N ALA A 197 2.73 -7.89 -3.75
CA ALA A 197 3.87 -7.58 -4.58
C ALA A 197 5.19 -7.91 -3.89
N THR A 198 6.19 -8.26 -4.68
CA THR A 198 7.56 -8.42 -4.22
C THR A 198 8.48 -7.58 -5.08
N PHE A 199 9.30 -6.75 -4.45
CA PHE A 199 10.33 -5.98 -5.13
C PHE A 199 11.68 -6.24 -4.46
N ARG A 200 12.71 -6.47 -5.26
CA ARG A 200 14.08 -6.63 -4.81
C ARG A 200 14.97 -5.70 -5.60
N THR A 201 15.58 -4.76 -4.91
CA THR A 201 16.50 -3.80 -5.51
C THR A 201 17.87 -3.98 -4.88
N THR A 202 18.91 -4.01 -5.72
CA THR A 202 20.29 -4.06 -5.26
C THR A 202 21.07 -2.98 -6.00
N SER A 203 21.82 -2.16 -5.27
CA SER A 203 22.73 -1.19 -5.84
C SER A 203 24.16 -1.43 -5.35
N TYR A 204 25.09 -1.30 -6.26
CA TYR A 204 26.53 -1.36 -6.04
C TYR A 204 27.09 -0.01 -6.41
N GLN A 205 27.94 0.53 -5.55
CA GLN A 205 28.62 1.79 -5.83
C GLN A 205 30.07 1.69 -5.39
N VAL A 206 30.96 2.18 -6.22
CA VAL A 206 32.36 2.40 -5.88
C VAL A 206 32.72 3.84 -6.20
N SER A 207 33.51 4.45 -5.34
CA SER A 207 34.08 5.78 -5.55
C SER A 207 35.52 5.82 -5.08
N ASP A 208 36.30 6.63 -5.76
CA ASP A 208 37.70 6.90 -5.41
C ASP A 208 37.98 8.39 -5.60
N ASP A 209 38.41 9.04 -4.53
CA ASP A 209 38.63 10.47 -4.47
C ASP A 209 40.06 10.75 -4.05
N ILE A 210 40.74 11.67 -4.73
CA ILE A 210 42.06 12.17 -4.39
C ILE A 210 41.95 13.66 -4.07
N SER A 211 42.45 14.02 -2.88
CA SER A 211 42.61 15.42 -2.44
C SER A 211 44.08 15.74 -2.23
N MET A 212 44.51 16.90 -2.75
CA MET A 212 45.89 17.36 -2.63
C MET A 212 45.98 18.84 -2.28
N ILE A 213 46.98 19.19 -1.52
CA ILE A 213 47.36 20.57 -1.18
C ILE A 213 48.69 20.87 -1.87
N LYS A 214 48.71 21.94 -2.68
CA LYS A 214 49.93 22.43 -3.34
C LYS A 214 50.05 23.94 -3.17
N GLY A 215 50.96 24.37 -2.29
CA GLY A 215 51.09 25.77 -1.92
C GLY A 215 49.81 26.32 -1.27
N LYS A 216 49.18 27.30 -1.91
CA LYS A 216 47.90 27.90 -1.46
C LYS A 216 46.67 27.24 -2.10
N HIS A 217 46.83 26.22 -2.94
CA HIS A 217 45.74 25.57 -3.66
C HIS A 217 45.37 24.24 -3.01
N GLN A 218 44.06 23.99 -2.87
CA GLN A 218 43.51 22.70 -2.55
C GLN A 218 42.76 22.19 -3.81
N ILE A 219 43.12 20.99 -4.27
CA ILE A 219 42.61 20.38 -5.47
C ILE A 219 42.01 19.03 -5.06
N ALA A 220 40.81 18.73 -5.52
CA ALA A 220 40.19 17.43 -5.35
C ALA A 220 39.58 16.96 -6.68
N PHE A 221 39.73 15.68 -6.96
CA PHE A 221 39.07 15.02 -8.09
C PHE A 221 38.79 13.58 -7.72
N GLY A 222 37.78 13.01 -8.35
CA GLY A 222 37.38 11.62 -8.09
C GLY A 222 36.47 11.08 -9.16
N VAL A 223 36.18 9.80 -9.03
CA VAL A 223 35.27 9.07 -9.90
C VAL A 223 34.31 8.24 -9.06
N THR A 224 33.05 8.22 -9.47
CA THR A 224 32.02 7.36 -8.89
C THR A 224 31.38 6.53 -9.99
N SER A 225 31.28 5.23 -9.75
CA SER A 225 30.52 4.31 -10.61
C SER A 225 29.43 3.63 -9.78
N SER A 226 28.23 3.56 -10.33
CA SER A 226 27.13 2.89 -9.68
C SER A 226 26.37 1.98 -10.66
N GLN A 227 25.98 0.82 -10.17
CA GLN A 227 25.09 -0.10 -10.87
C GLN A 227 23.89 -0.40 -10.02
N TRP A 228 22.72 -0.32 -10.64
CA TRP A 228 21.44 -0.58 -10.00
C TRP A 228 20.72 -1.73 -10.73
N ARG A 229 20.16 -2.66 -9.95
CA ARG A 229 19.37 -3.79 -10.43
C ARG A 229 18.07 -3.85 -9.67
N SER A 230 16.96 -4.01 -10.39
CA SER A 230 15.65 -4.19 -9.79
C SER A 230 14.94 -5.38 -10.42
N ALA A 231 14.35 -6.20 -9.57
CA ALA A 231 13.43 -7.26 -9.96
C ALA A 231 12.15 -7.11 -9.15
N GLY A 232 11.00 -7.13 -9.82
CA GLY A 232 9.73 -6.95 -9.15
C GLY A 232 8.63 -7.76 -9.79
N TYR A 233 7.70 -8.19 -8.96
CA TYR A 233 6.43 -8.78 -9.32
C TYR A 233 5.34 -8.07 -8.53
N ALA A 234 4.24 -7.70 -9.17
CA ALA A 234 3.11 -7.07 -8.51
C ALA A 234 1.80 -7.48 -9.18
N ASN A 235 0.85 -7.90 -8.39
CA ASN A 235 -0.49 -8.26 -8.89
C ASN A 235 -1.29 -7.05 -9.32
N VAL A 236 -1.10 -5.90 -8.70
CA VAL A 236 -1.83 -4.65 -8.97
C VAL A 236 -3.34 -4.93 -9.11
N ARG A 237 -3.91 -4.82 -10.30
CA ARG A 237 -5.32 -5.11 -10.61
C ARG A 237 -5.51 -6.40 -11.42
N SER A 238 -4.48 -7.21 -11.55
CA SER A 238 -4.54 -8.44 -12.34
C SER A 238 -5.54 -9.49 -11.81
N PRO A 239 -5.96 -9.50 -10.52
CA PRO A 239 -7.05 -10.37 -10.06
C PRO A 239 -8.43 -10.00 -10.64
N GLY A 240 -8.52 -8.88 -11.35
CA GLY A 240 -9.76 -8.29 -11.81
C GLY A 240 -10.30 -7.24 -10.83
N GLN A 241 -11.07 -6.31 -11.37
CA GLN A 241 -11.73 -5.25 -10.59
C GLN A 241 -13.18 -5.16 -11.01
N PHE A 242 -14.08 -5.20 -10.02
CA PHE A 242 -15.49 -4.87 -10.21
C PHE A 242 -15.70 -3.40 -9.85
N THR A 243 -16.31 -2.65 -10.75
CA THR A 243 -16.68 -1.25 -10.50
C THR A 243 -18.16 -1.09 -10.76
N ILE A 244 -18.89 -0.60 -9.77
CA ILE A 244 -20.32 -0.31 -9.84
C ILE A 244 -20.48 1.19 -9.65
N ASP A 245 -20.87 1.88 -10.70
CA ASP A 245 -20.93 3.35 -10.75
C ASP A 245 -22.34 3.92 -10.52
N GLY A 246 -23.34 3.07 -10.39
CA GLY A 246 -24.73 3.49 -10.18
C GLY A 246 -25.45 4.03 -11.44
N SER A 247 -24.79 4.11 -12.60
CA SER A 247 -25.34 4.70 -13.83
C SER A 247 -26.62 4.01 -14.29
N VAL A 248 -26.71 2.69 -14.15
CA VAL A 248 -27.88 1.89 -14.53
C VAL A 248 -29.08 2.16 -13.61
N THR A 249 -28.82 2.33 -12.31
CA THR A 249 -29.86 2.53 -11.29
C THR A 249 -30.19 3.99 -11.04
N GLY A 250 -29.43 4.94 -11.59
CA GLY A 250 -29.59 6.36 -11.33
C GLY A 250 -29.08 6.80 -9.94
N ALA A 251 -28.23 5.98 -9.31
CA ALA A 251 -27.61 6.29 -8.02
C ALA A 251 -26.19 6.90 -8.16
N GLY A 252 -25.66 6.99 -9.39
CA GLY A 252 -24.33 7.54 -9.71
C GLY A 252 -24.41 8.88 -10.41
#